data_8fde0c0379b0a7527b57ac78ecc9a931
#
_entry.id   8fde0c0379b0a7527b57ac78ecc9a931
#
_cell.length_a   1.000
_cell.length_b   1.000
_cell.length_c   1.000
_cell.angle_alpha   90.00
_cell.angle_beta   90.00
_cell.angle_gamma   90.00
#
_symmetry.space_group_name_H-M   'P 1'
#
loop_
_entity.id
_entity.type
_entity.pdbx_description
1 polymer ?
#
loop_
_entity_poly.entity_id
_entity_poly.type
_entity_poly.pdbx_seq_one_letter_code
_entity_poly.pdbx_strand_id
1 'polypeptide(L)'
;EQKKTIICEVNPNLTYMNGSVAIPVEAVTVLYEVDTPEYVIGPVTTTPEEDKIGEMVASLIEDGDTIQMGIGGIPDTVGKHLMDKHDLGLHTEQFTSSMADLIDAGVITGARKAYDKGLHVGVFADGTHELYQYLHNNPKCVMKPGPEVLNPHNIARQDHMVSINTLVEIDLTG
;
A
#
# COMPACT_ATOMS: atom_id res chain seq x y z
N GLU A 1 32.16 3.67 11.81
CA GLU A 1 31.22 3.56 10.68
C GLU A 1 31.24 2.11 10.18
N GLN A 2 30.12 1.39 10.35
CA GLN A 2 29.98 0.04 9.76
C GLN A 2 29.80 0.21 8.24
N LYS A 3 30.80 -0.26 7.48
CA LYS A 3 30.70 -0.30 6.03
C LYS A 3 29.67 -1.37 5.65
N LYS A 4 28.48 -0.94 5.22
CA LYS A 4 27.43 -1.86 4.76
C LYS A 4 27.74 -2.32 3.34
N THR A 5 27.57 -3.60 3.06
CA THR A 5 27.60 -4.14 1.71
C THR A 5 26.19 -4.04 1.13
N ILE A 6 26.05 -3.32 0.01
CA ILE A 6 24.78 -3.19 -0.71
C ILE A 6 24.92 -3.97 -2.02
N ILE A 7 24.09 -4.97 -2.19
CA ILE A 7 24.00 -5.80 -3.39
C ILE A 7 22.70 -5.46 -4.09
N CYS A 8 22.76 -5.04 -5.34
CA CYS A 8 21.61 -4.70 -6.17
C CYS A 8 21.45 -5.67 -7.33
N GLU A 9 20.28 -6.23 -7.44
CA GLU A 9 19.80 -6.92 -8.63
C GLU A 9 19.05 -5.92 -9.52
N VAL A 10 19.41 -5.84 -10.78
CA VAL A 10 18.75 -4.98 -11.78
C VAL A 10 17.98 -5.90 -12.74
N ASN A 11 16.69 -5.69 -12.80
CA ASN A 11 15.79 -6.46 -13.65
C ASN A 11 14.95 -5.50 -14.51
N PRO A 12 15.07 -5.52 -15.85
CA PRO A 12 14.34 -4.60 -16.73
C PRO A 12 12.82 -4.84 -16.73
N ASN A 13 12.37 -6.00 -16.23
CA ASN A 13 10.94 -6.33 -16.17
C ASN A 13 10.25 -5.77 -14.92
N LEU A 14 11.01 -5.21 -13.95
CA LEU A 14 10.41 -4.67 -12.74
C LEU A 14 9.76 -3.31 -12.99
N THR A 15 8.64 -3.12 -12.34
CA THR A 15 7.89 -1.86 -12.36
C THR A 15 8.71 -0.72 -11.76
N TYR A 16 8.80 0.41 -12.49
CA TYR A 16 9.38 1.64 -11.96
C TYR A 16 8.38 2.34 -11.05
N MET A 17 8.74 2.48 -9.78
CA MET A 17 7.91 3.17 -8.78
C MET A 17 8.50 4.52 -8.39
N ASN A 18 7.65 5.53 -8.32
CA ASN A 18 8.04 6.86 -7.86
C ASN A 18 8.18 6.87 -6.33
N GLY A 19 9.00 7.78 -5.81
CA GLY A 19 9.16 7.99 -4.37
C GLY A 19 10.60 8.27 -3.94
N SER A 20 10.85 8.13 -2.65
CA SER A 20 12.14 8.45 -2.02
C SER A 20 12.97 7.19 -1.68
N VAL A 21 12.81 6.13 -2.48
CA VAL A 21 13.50 4.84 -2.27
C VAL A 21 14.76 4.67 -3.13
N ALA A 22 15.07 5.65 -3.97
CA ALA A 22 16.27 5.63 -4.80
C ALA A 22 17.55 5.73 -3.95
N ILE A 23 18.55 4.94 -4.30
CA ILE A 23 19.88 5.00 -3.70
C ILE A 23 20.90 5.44 -4.75
N PRO A 24 21.95 6.20 -4.37
CA PRO A 24 23.02 6.56 -5.28
C PRO A 24 23.76 5.32 -5.76
N VAL A 25 24.09 5.23 -7.05
CA VAL A 25 24.79 4.07 -7.61
C VAL A 25 26.17 3.87 -6.97
N GLU A 26 26.80 4.96 -6.52
CA GLU A 26 28.09 4.93 -5.82
C GLU A 26 28.03 4.24 -4.45
N ALA A 27 26.84 4.11 -3.88
CA ALA A 27 26.63 3.37 -2.63
C ALA A 27 26.56 1.86 -2.83
N VAL A 28 26.32 1.40 -4.08
CA VAL A 28 26.17 -0.01 -4.42
C VAL A 28 27.53 -0.67 -4.45
N THR A 29 27.67 -1.78 -3.70
CA THR A 29 28.92 -2.55 -3.64
C THR A 29 28.98 -3.58 -4.76
N VAL A 30 27.88 -4.23 -5.08
CA VAL A 30 27.75 -5.23 -6.15
C VAL A 30 26.46 -4.94 -6.89
N LEU A 31 26.54 -4.90 -8.20
CA LEU A 31 25.39 -4.80 -9.11
C LEU A 31 25.46 -5.96 -10.10
N TYR A 32 24.34 -6.67 -10.28
CA TYR A 32 24.22 -7.70 -11.31
C TYR A 32 22.86 -7.59 -12.01
N GLU A 33 22.81 -8.01 -13.24
CA GLU A 33 21.63 -7.95 -14.08
C GLU A 33 20.98 -9.32 -14.17
N VAL A 34 19.67 -9.33 -14.15
CA VAL A 34 18.84 -10.51 -14.41
C VAL A 34 17.73 -10.14 -15.40
N ASP A 35 17.20 -11.15 -16.08
CA ASP A 35 16.06 -11.02 -16.99
C ASP A 35 15.03 -12.10 -16.61
N THR A 36 14.31 -11.84 -15.54
CA THR A 36 13.28 -12.74 -15.00
C THR A 36 11.92 -12.03 -15.01
N PRO A 37 10.82 -12.77 -15.22
CA PRO A 37 9.49 -12.19 -15.11
C PRO A 37 9.27 -11.54 -13.73
N GLU A 38 8.50 -10.45 -13.70
CA GLU A 38 8.03 -9.86 -12.46
C GLU A 38 7.18 -10.87 -11.68
N TYR A 39 7.42 -10.98 -10.38
CA TYR A 39 6.60 -11.83 -9.52
C TYR A 39 5.21 -11.21 -9.34
N VAL A 40 4.16 -11.99 -9.56
CA VAL A 40 2.78 -11.54 -9.39
C VAL A 40 2.02 -12.47 -8.44
N ILE A 41 1.16 -11.87 -7.64
CA ILE A 41 0.17 -12.58 -6.82
C ILE A 41 -1.16 -12.52 -7.56
N GLY A 42 -1.80 -13.67 -7.73
CA GLY A 42 -3.12 -13.74 -8.34
C GLY A 42 -4.22 -13.10 -7.48
N PRO A 43 -5.42 -12.95 -8.04
CA PRO A 43 -6.55 -12.37 -7.32
C PRO A 43 -6.89 -13.19 -6.07
N VAL A 44 -7.25 -12.51 -5.00
CA VAL A 44 -7.65 -13.14 -3.74
C VAL A 44 -9.05 -13.72 -3.89
N THR A 45 -9.21 -15.00 -3.52
CA THR A 45 -10.55 -15.62 -3.43
C THR A 45 -11.08 -15.38 -2.02
N THR A 46 -12.28 -14.83 -1.93
CA THR A 46 -12.90 -14.47 -0.65
C THR A 46 -14.10 -15.37 -0.34
N THR A 47 -14.37 -15.60 0.94
CA THR A 47 -15.53 -16.36 1.44
C THR A 47 -16.70 -15.41 1.76
N PRO A 48 -17.95 -15.95 1.87
CA PRO A 48 -19.09 -15.14 2.32
C PRO A 48 -18.92 -14.54 3.72
N GLU A 49 -18.21 -15.24 4.60
CA GLU A 49 -17.90 -14.76 5.96
C GLU A 49 -16.94 -13.57 5.93
N GLU A 50 -15.89 -13.65 5.10
CA GLU A 50 -14.96 -12.53 4.89
C GLU A 50 -15.66 -11.32 4.26
N ASP A 51 -16.57 -11.55 3.31
CA ASP A 51 -17.37 -10.50 2.69
C ASP A 51 -18.25 -9.78 3.72
N LYS A 52 -18.90 -10.55 4.60
CA LYS A 52 -19.69 -9.98 5.69
C LYS A 52 -18.86 -9.16 6.70
N ILE A 53 -17.66 -9.64 7.02
CA ILE A 53 -16.71 -8.90 7.86
C ILE A 53 -16.30 -7.61 7.14
N GLY A 54 -16.00 -7.69 5.85
CA GLY A 54 -15.64 -6.55 5.01
C GLY A 54 -16.71 -5.46 5.01
N GLU A 55 -17.99 -5.83 4.82
CA GLU A 55 -19.13 -4.92 4.90
C GLU A 55 -19.20 -4.21 6.28
N MET A 56 -19.07 -4.99 7.36
CA MET A 56 -19.11 -4.42 8.72
C MET A 56 -17.95 -3.45 8.99
N VAL A 57 -16.73 -3.79 8.59
CA VAL A 57 -15.55 -2.92 8.75
C VAL A 57 -15.70 -1.65 7.90
N ALA A 58 -16.11 -1.78 6.64
CA ALA A 58 -16.32 -0.64 5.76
C ALA A 58 -17.37 0.35 6.29
N SER A 59 -18.37 -0.13 7.05
CA SER A 59 -19.37 0.73 7.70
C SER A 59 -18.81 1.65 8.77
N LEU A 60 -17.61 1.37 9.29
CA LEU A 60 -16.92 2.18 10.29
C LEU A 60 -16.02 3.27 9.66
N ILE A 61 -15.81 3.21 8.34
CA ILE A 61 -14.97 4.17 7.61
C ILE A 61 -15.83 5.36 7.19
N GLU A 62 -15.34 6.55 7.41
CA GLU A 62 -16.00 7.79 7.04
C GLU A 62 -15.33 8.46 5.83
N ASP A 63 -16.06 9.33 5.13
CA ASP A 63 -15.53 10.10 4.02
C ASP A 63 -14.36 10.99 4.48
N GLY A 64 -13.24 10.87 3.79
CA GLY A 64 -12.01 11.62 4.08
C GLY A 64 -11.08 10.96 5.07
N ASP A 65 -11.42 9.78 5.61
CA ASP A 65 -10.50 9.01 6.43
C ASP A 65 -9.22 8.64 5.64
N THR A 66 -8.10 8.61 6.32
CA THR A 66 -6.86 8.06 5.76
C THR A 66 -6.72 6.63 6.21
N ILE A 67 -6.67 5.70 5.26
CA ILE A 67 -6.67 4.28 5.54
C ILE A 67 -5.30 3.63 5.35
N GLN A 68 -5.03 2.63 6.19
CA GLN A 68 -4.06 1.58 5.98
C GLN A 68 -4.84 0.27 5.96
N MET A 69 -4.60 -0.56 4.96
CA MET A 69 -5.19 -1.89 4.89
C MET A 69 -4.07 -2.94 4.85
N GLY A 70 -4.29 -4.04 5.59
CA GLY A 70 -3.48 -5.23 5.52
C GLY A 70 -3.70 -6.02 4.24
N ILE A 71 -3.28 -7.27 4.25
CA ILE A 71 -3.37 -8.20 3.12
C ILE A 71 -4.32 -9.36 3.44
N GLY A 72 -4.83 -10.01 2.40
CA GLY A 72 -5.68 -11.19 2.51
C GLY A 72 -7.15 -10.92 2.18
N GLY A 73 -7.98 -11.94 2.38
CA GLY A 73 -9.41 -11.91 1.99
C GLY A 73 -10.20 -10.78 2.64
N ILE A 74 -10.06 -10.58 3.94
CA ILE A 74 -10.81 -9.56 4.68
C ILE A 74 -10.48 -8.14 4.19
N PRO A 75 -9.20 -7.68 4.15
CA PRO A 75 -8.88 -6.37 3.60
C PRO A 75 -9.35 -6.17 2.16
N ASP A 76 -9.30 -7.21 1.34
CA ASP A 76 -9.78 -7.14 -0.05
C ASP A 76 -11.30 -6.94 -0.14
N THR A 77 -12.07 -7.61 0.71
CA THR A 77 -13.51 -7.38 0.81
C THR A 77 -13.86 -6.01 1.39
N VAL A 78 -13.11 -5.51 2.36
CA VAL A 78 -13.27 -4.13 2.84
C VAL A 78 -13.12 -3.15 1.66
N GLY A 79 -12.09 -3.31 0.84
CA GLY A 79 -11.90 -2.48 -0.37
C GLY A 79 -13.13 -2.46 -1.28
N LYS A 80 -13.75 -3.62 -1.52
CA LYS A 80 -14.96 -3.72 -2.35
C LYS A 80 -16.15 -2.94 -1.76
N HIS A 81 -16.28 -2.91 -0.44
CA HIS A 81 -17.38 -2.22 0.25
C HIS A 81 -17.09 -0.72 0.52
N LEU A 82 -15.94 -0.20 0.08
CA LEU A 82 -15.61 1.23 0.17
C LEU A 82 -15.96 2.02 -1.09
N MET A 83 -16.50 1.41 -2.14
CA MET A 83 -16.74 2.05 -3.44
C MET A 83 -17.72 3.23 -3.40
N ASP A 84 -18.53 3.36 -2.37
CA ASP A 84 -19.46 4.46 -2.15
C ASP A 84 -18.88 5.61 -1.28
N LYS A 85 -17.64 5.47 -0.81
CA LYS A 85 -16.95 6.48 -0.01
C LYS A 85 -16.32 7.56 -0.88
N HIS A 86 -15.99 8.68 -0.26
CA HIS A 86 -15.43 9.85 -0.94
C HIS A 86 -14.18 10.39 -0.23
N ASP A 87 -13.22 10.83 -1.04
CA ASP A 87 -12.02 11.55 -0.58
C ASP A 87 -11.17 10.81 0.45
N LEU A 88 -11.16 9.48 0.42
CA LEU A 88 -10.27 8.71 1.28
C LEU A 88 -8.80 9.04 0.99
N GLY A 89 -7.96 8.95 2.00
CA GLY A 89 -6.50 8.98 1.90
C GLY A 89 -5.92 7.57 1.94
N LEU A 90 -4.72 7.39 1.38
CA LEU A 90 -3.96 6.15 1.52
C LEU A 90 -2.59 6.42 2.15
N HIS A 91 -2.30 5.73 3.26
CA HIS A 91 -1.02 5.70 3.93
C HIS A 91 -0.81 4.30 4.51
N THR A 92 -0.14 3.44 3.75
CA THR A 92 -0.11 2.00 4.01
C THR A 92 1.31 1.43 3.94
N GLU A 93 1.52 0.26 4.46
CA GLU A 93 2.77 -0.49 4.23
C GLU A 93 2.76 -1.07 2.82
N GLN A 94 1.80 -1.91 2.52
CA GLN A 94 1.69 -2.59 1.24
C GLN A 94 0.59 -1.97 0.38
N PHE A 95 0.94 -1.73 -0.89
CA PHE A 95 -0.02 -1.39 -1.94
C PHE A 95 -0.60 -2.69 -2.53
N THR A 96 -1.92 -2.78 -2.62
CA THR A 96 -2.62 -3.94 -3.19
C THR A 96 -3.48 -3.55 -4.38
N SER A 97 -3.95 -4.55 -5.14
CA SER A 97 -4.80 -4.32 -6.31
C SER A 97 -6.11 -3.62 -5.94
N SER A 98 -6.76 -4.01 -4.83
CA SER A 98 -8.00 -3.35 -4.38
C SER A 98 -7.82 -1.87 -4.04
N MET A 99 -6.65 -1.47 -3.56
CA MET A 99 -6.33 -0.05 -3.34
C MET A 99 -6.18 0.71 -4.66
N ALA A 100 -5.54 0.11 -5.67
CA ALA A 100 -5.44 0.69 -7.00
C ALA A 100 -6.82 0.89 -7.64
N ASP A 101 -7.73 -0.09 -7.49
CA ASP A 101 -9.11 -0.01 -7.96
C ASP A 101 -9.85 1.17 -7.31
N LEU A 102 -9.71 1.37 -5.99
CA LEU A 102 -10.31 2.50 -5.26
C LEU A 102 -9.74 3.86 -5.69
N ILE A 103 -8.45 3.92 -6.02
CA ILE A 103 -7.83 5.15 -6.52
C ILE A 103 -8.35 5.45 -7.94
N ASP A 104 -8.40 4.45 -8.81
CA ASP A 104 -8.87 4.60 -10.19
C ASP A 104 -10.35 5.00 -10.24
N ALA A 105 -11.16 4.44 -9.35
CA ALA A 105 -12.57 4.82 -9.16
C ALA A 105 -12.77 6.22 -8.55
N GLY A 106 -11.70 6.89 -8.10
CA GLY A 106 -11.77 8.22 -7.49
C GLY A 106 -12.27 8.23 -6.05
N VAL A 107 -12.36 7.08 -5.40
CA VAL A 107 -12.71 6.94 -3.98
C VAL A 107 -11.54 7.40 -3.09
N ILE A 108 -10.33 6.95 -3.42
CA ILE A 108 -9.11 7.39 -2.74
C ILE A 108 -8.48 8.52 -3.55
N THR A 109 -8.67 9.75 -3.11
CA THR A 109 -8.11 10.96 -3.75
C THR A 109 -6.89 11.50 -3.00
N GLY A 110 -6.77 11.22 -1.71
CA GLY A 110 -5.77 11.81 -0.82
C GLY A 110 -5.98 13.30 -0.54
N ALA A 111 -7.07 13.90 -1.03
CA ALA A 111 -7.31 15.34 -0.95
C ALA A 111 -7.44 15.85 0.49
N ARG A 112 -7.94 15.03 1.40
CA ARG A 112 -8.19 15.38 2.81
C ARG A 112 -7.08 14.92 3.76
N LYS A 113 -6.03 14.28 3.28
CA LYS A 113 -4.88 13.89 4.12
C LYS A 113 -4.26 15.10 4.83
N ALA A 114 -3.77 14.91 6.06
CA ALA A 114 -3.11 15.97 6.82
C ALA A 114 -1.75 16.36 6.20
N TYR A 115 -1.01 15.38 5.67
CA TYR A 115 0.21 15.60 4.87
C TYR A 115 0.28 14.61 3.71
N ASP A 116 1.19 14.82 2.78
CA ASP A 116 1.24 14.08 1.49
C ASP A 116 -0.10 14.15 0.75
N LYS A 117 -0.73 15.35 0.75
CA LYS A 117 -2.02 15.57 0.10
C LYS A 117 -1.97 15.23 -1.38
N GLY A 118 -2.96 14.47 -1.84
CA GLY A 118 -3.07 14.02 -3.22
C GLY A 118 -2.08 12.93 -3.60
N LEU A 119 -1.28 12.42 -2.65
CA LEU A 119 -0.37 11.30 -2.85
C LEU A 119 -0.87 10.06 -2.13
N HIS A 120 -0.71 8.92 -2.80
CA HIS A 120 -1.00 7.60 -2.28
C HIS A 120 0.33 6.98 -1.84
N VAL A 121 0.51 6.80 -0.54
CA VAL A 121 1.81 6.47 0.05
C VAL A 121 1.85 5.01 0.47
N GLY A 122 2.87 4.28 0.02
CA GLY A 122 3.18 2.92 0.44
C GLY A 122 4.68 2.71 0.70
N VAL A 123 5.03 1.52 1.18
CA VAL A 123 6.43 1.09 1.32
C VAL A 123 6.83 0.20 0.15
N PHE A 124 5.96 -0.72 -0.23
CA PHE A 124 6.12 -1.62 -1.37
C PHE A 124 4.76 -2.01 -1.94
N ALA A 125 4.75 -2.68 -3.07
CA ALA A 125 3.54 -3.19 -3.69
C ALA A 125 3.66 -4.69 -3.95
N ASP A 126 2.51 -5.37 -3.86
CA ASP A 126 2.42 -6.78 -4.18
C ASP A 126 1.00 -7.09 -4.65
N GLY A 127 0.88 -7.71 -5.82
CA GLY A 127 -0.42 -7.98 -6.42
C GLY A 127 -0.35 -8.47 -7.85
N THR A 128 -1.34 -8.12 -8.65
CA THR A 128 -1.48 -8.54 -10.04
C THR A 128 -0.59 -7.73 -10.99
N HIS A 129 -0.46 -8.20 -12.21
CA HIS A 129 0.24 -7.45 -13.26
C HIS A 129 -0.40 -6.08 -13.54
N GLU A 130 -1.73 -6.01 -13.45
CA GLU A 130 -2.48 -4.76 -13.61
C GLU A 130 -2.12 -3.74 -12.53
N LEU A 131 -1.94 -4.18 -11.27
CA LEU A 131 -1.45 -3.30 -10.21
C LEU A 131 -0.09 -2.70 -10.58
N TYR A 132 0.85 -3.52 -11.03
CA TYR A 132 2.19 -3.03 -11.39
C TYR A 132 2.14 -2.09 -12.59
N GLN A 133 1.33 -2.36 -13.60
CA GLN A 133 1.10 -1.44 -14.71
C GLN A 133 0.52 -0.10 -14.24
N TYR A 134 -0.43 -0.13 -13.31
CA TYR A 134 -1.04 1.07 -12.72
C TYR A 134 -0.02 1.92 -11.95
N LEU A 135 0.86 1.27 -11.19
CA LEU A 135 1.90 1.93 -10.40
C LEU A 135 3.09 2.42 -11.25
N HIS A 136 3.29 1.84 -12.45
CA HIS A 136 4.43 2.16 -13.28
C HIS A 136 4.49 3.65 -13.62
N ASN A 137 5.53 4.32 -13.13
CA ASN A 137 5.77 5.74 -13.32
C ASN A 137 4.57 6.64 -12.98
N ASN A 138 3.69 6.20 -12.08
CA ASN A 138 2.55 6.98 -11.61
C ASN A 138 3.00 7.99 -10.54
N PRO A 139 2.98 9.31 -10.82
CA PRO A 139 3.53 10.30 -9.89
C PRO A 139 2.66 10.51 -8.64
N LYS A 140 1.44 9.99 -8.61
CA LYS A 140 0.55 10.05 -7.45
C LYS A 140 0.77 8.90 -6.48
N CYS A 141 1.30 7.76 -6.96
CA CYS A 141 1.61 6.60 -6.15
C CYS A 141 3.10 6.62 -5.80
N VAL A 142 3.42 6.81 -4.53
CA VAL A 142 4.81 7.01 -4.09
C VAL A 142 5.21 5.98 -3.05
N MET A 143 6.38 5.38 -3.26
CA MET A 143 7.00 4.47 -2.31
C MET A 143 8.00 5.24 -1.46
N LYS A 144 7.89 5.07 -0.14
CA LYS A 144 8.77 5.70 0.84
C LYS A 144 9.40 4.65 1.75
N PRO A 145 10.56 4.93 2.35
CA PRO A 145 11.19 3.98 3.26
C PRO A 145 10.28 3.58 4.43
N GLY A 146 10.26 2.29 4.78
CA GLY A 146 9.47 1.78 5.89
C GLY A 146 9.63 2.55 7.21
N PRO A 147 10.87 2.94 7.62
CA PRO A 147 11.06 3.79 8.80
C PRO A 147 10.40 5.17 8.74
N GLU A 148 10.02 5.65 7.56
CA GLU A 148 9.25 6.89 7.40
C GLU A 148 7.75 6.61 7.47
N VAL A 149 7.25 5.66 6.66
CA VAL A 149 5.82 5.35 6.52
C VAL A 149 5.26 4.73 7.79
N LEU A 150 6.00 3.78 8.39
CA LEU A 150 5.55 3.00 9.55
C LEU A 150 5.94 3.66 10.89
N ASN A 151 6.49 4.87 10.86
CA ASN A 151 6.85 5.59 12.06
C ASN A 151 5.57 6.01 12.82
N PRO A 152 5.37 5.59 14.08
CA PRO A 152 4.17 5.94 14.85
C PRO A 152 3.94 7.45 14.95
N HIS A 153 5.02 8.25 15.02
CA HIS A 153 4.91 9.71 15.04
C HIS A 153 4.35 10.27 13.73
N ASN A 154 4.76 9.72 12.59
CA ASN A 154 4.26 10.13 11.28
C ASN A 154 2.82 9.66 11.07
N ILE A 155 2.49 8.43 11.48
CA ILE A 155 1.13 7.89 11.43
C ILE A 155 0.19 8.78 12.26
N ALA A 156 0.58 9.14 13.48
CA ALA A 156 -0.20 9.99 14.38
C ALA A 156 -0.44 11.43 13.84
N ARG A 157 0.28 11.86 12.81
CA ARG A 157 0.06 13.16 12.15
C ARG A 157 -1.03 13.12 11.08
N GLN A 158 -1.46 11.94 10.65
CA GLN A 158 -2.62 11.83 9.76
C GLN A 158 -3.88 11.97 10.60
N ASP A 159 -4.68 12.97 10.30
CA ASP A 159 -6.00 13.11 10.90
C ASP A 159 -6.89 11.96 10.40
N HIS A 160 -7.76 11.44 11.27
CA HIS A 160 -8.69 10.36 10.93
C HIS A 160 -7.98 9.14 10.30
N MET A 161 -6.86 8.72 10.89
CA MET A 161 -6.14 7.52 10.44
C MET A 161 -6.85 6.26 10.94
N VAL A 162 -7.25 5.39 10.00
CA VAL A 162 -7.88 4.10 10.27
C VAL A 162 -6.98 2.98 9.79
N SER A 163 -6.61 2.09 10.70
CA SER A 163 -5.74 0.93 10.42
C SER A 163 -6.57 -0.35 10.47
N ILE A 164 -6.56 -1.10 9.36
CA ILE A 164 -7.37 -2.31 9.17
C ILE A 164 -6.44 -3.48 8.95
N ASN A 165 -6.39 -4.41 9.90
CA ASN A 165 -5.54 -5.59 9.84
C ASN A 165 -6.29 -6.82 10.33
N THR A 166 -5.98 -7.98 9.74
CA THR A 166 -6.48 -9.27 10.17
C THR A 166 -5.69 -9.76 11.38
N LEU A 167 -6.38 -10.33 12.35
CA LEU A 167 -5.77 -10.97 13.51
C LEU A 167 -6.16 -12.45 13.57
N VAL A 168 -5.32 -13.26 14.19
CA VAL A 168 -5.57 -14.69 14.41
C VAL A 168 -6.28 -14.91 15.75
N GLU A 169 -5.84 -14.21 16.78
CA GLU A 169 -6.37 -14.34 18.14
C GLU A 169 -6.44 -12.95 18.79
N ILE A 170 -7.40 -12.78 19.69
CA ILE A 170 -7.53 -11.61 20.54
C ILE A 170 -8.04 -12.04 21.90
N ASP A 171 -7.50 -11.47 22.96
CA ASP A 171 -8.00 -11.64 24.32
C ASP A 171 -8.85 -10.44 24.76
N LEU A 172 -9.40 -10.51 26.00
CA LEU A 172 -10.26 -9.46 26.53
C LEU A 172 -9.53 -8.14 26.83
N THR A 173 -8.22 -8.12 26.71
CA THR A 173 -7.39 -6.90 26.89
C THR A 173 -6.99 -6.26 25.55
N GLY A 174 -7.27 -6.90 24.42
CA GLY A 174 -6.93 -6.43 23.09
C GLY A 174 -5.46 -6.63 22.71
#